data_1010f83574c3f9d0175148be7e8a479d
#
_entry.id   1010f83574c3f9d0175148be7e8a479d
#
_cell.length_a   1.000
_cell.length_b   1.000
_cell.length_c   1.000
_cell.angle_alpha   90.00
_cell.angle_beta   90.00
_cell.angle_gamma   90.00
#
_symmetry.space_group_name_H-M   'P 1'
#
loop_
_entity.id
_entity.type
_entity.pdbx_description
1 polymer ?
#
loop_
_entity_poly.entity_id
_entity_poly.type
_entity_poly.pdbx_seq_one_letter_code
_entity_poly.pdbx_strand_id
1 'polypeptide(L)'
;MKICRFNGGRLGVVQDGLVHDVSQVLERLPAQRYPLPQKDLLIEALPQLLAPMREAMAGAQCHAVDAVAFDSPVANPGKIIGAPINYQDHLAESKADAGIAHGRKITSIGDWGLFLKAGSSLIGCGQDIVLRFEDRRNDHEIELGVVIGSVCSQVSREHAMGHVAGYAAALDMTVRGTEFQSFRKSIDTYAVLGPWLVTPDEIADPNQLDLWLRVNGEPRQQSNTRHLVYDIARLIEYASSFYTLQPGDVIMTGTPQGVGPVVPGDRIEAGVQDVGQFEIRVAPAYAGARTAP
;
A
#
# COMPACT_ATOMS: atom_id res chain seq x y z
N MET A 1 13.20 11.16 3.53
CA MET A 1 13.92 9.93 4.01
C MET A 1 13.16 8.70 3.53
N LYS A 2 13.88 7.63 3.10
CA LYS A 2 13.29 6.33 2.72
C LYS A 2 13.46 5.35 3.88
N ILE A 3 12.35 4.94 4.50
CA ILE A 3 12.33 4.14 5.73
C ILE A 3 11.73 2.77 5.40
N CYS A 4 12.45 1.69 5.67
CA CYS A 4 11.99 0.33 5.39
C CYS A 4 11.96 -0.53 6.65
N ARG A 5 11.12 -1.56 6.61
CA ARG A 5 11.22 -2.73 7.46
C ARG A 5 11.72 -3.89 6.61
N PHE A 6 12.58 -4.72 7.15
CA PHE A 6 13.22 -5.79 6.38
C PHE A 6 13.60 -6.99 7.24
N ASN A 7 13.77 -8.14 6.61
CA ASN A 7 14.26 -9.39 7.21
C ASN A 7 13.55 -9.76 8.53
N GLY A 8 12.22 -9.65 8.58
CA GLY A 8 11.42 -10.06 9.72
C GLY A 8 11.37 -9.04 10.85
N GLY A 9 11.32 -7.75 10.50
CA GLY A 9 11.02 -6.68 11.46
C GLY A 9 12.17 -5.77 11.85
N ARG A 10 13.34 -5.89 11.20
CA ARG A 10 14.40 -4.89 11.31
C ARG A 10 13.95 -3.56 10.72
N LEU A 11 14.48 -2.47 11.24
CA LEU A 11 14.25 -1.11 10.74
C LEU A 11 15.47 -0.62 9.98
N GLY A 12 15.25 -0.06 8.79
CA GLY A 12 16.32 0.46 7.95
C GLY A 12 16.02 1.83 7.36
N VAL A 13 17.07 2.55 7.01
CA VAL A 13 17.02 3.73 6.15
C VAL A 13 17.72 3.41 4.86
N VAL A 14 17.06 3.67 3.72
CA VAL A 14 17.61 3.41 2.40
C VAL A 14 18.26 4.67 1.86
N GLN A 15 19.55 4.56 1.54
CA GLN A 15 20.33 5.61 0.91
C GLN A 15 21.40 5.01 -0.01
N ASP A 16 21.59 5.59 -1.19
CA ASP A 16 22.64 5.22 -2.18
C ASP A 16 22.66 3.71 -2.51
N GLY A 17 21.49 3.07 -2.62
CA GLY A 17 21.35 1.64 -2.93
C GLY A 17 21.65 0.70 -1.76
N LEU A 18 21.82 1.24 -0.56
CA LEU A 18 22.07 0.49 0.67
C LEU A 18 20.95 0.68 1.68
N VAL A 19 20.67 -0.40 2.42
CA VAL A 19 19.83 -0.38 3.63
C VAL A 19 20.76 -0.25 4.82
N HIS A 20 20.70 0.87 5.52
CA HIS A 20 21.39 1.09 6.79
C HIS A 20 20.52 0.57 7.92
N ASP A 21 20.97 -0.45 8.64
CA ASP A 21 20.24 -1.04 9.77
C ASP A 21 20.25 -0.09 10.97
N VAL A 22 19.10 0.49 11.25
CA VAL A 22 18.89 1.41 12.38
C VAL A 22 17.95 0.82 13.42
N SER A 23 17.86 -0.51 13.50
CA SER A 23 16.90 -1.23 14.35
C SER A 23 16.98 -0.84 15.82
N GLN A 24 18.13 -0.41 16.32
CA GLN A 24 18.28 0.10 17.69
C GLN A 24 17.38 1.30 18.02
N VAL A 25 16.92 2.03 17.00
CA VAL A 25 16.00 3.16 17.21
C VAL A 25 14.63 2.69 17.71
N LEU A 26 14.26 1.43 17.44
CA LEU A 26 13.01 0.83 17.94
C LEU A 26 12.95 0.74 19.47
N GLU A 27 14.10 0.71 20.15
CA GLU A 27 14.16 0.71 21.62
C GLU A 27 13.62 2.01 22.23
N ARG A 28 13.50 3.08 21.45
CA ARG A 28 12.91 4.36 21.86
C ARG A 28 11.37 4.33 21.83
N LEU A 29 10.76 3.31 21.23
CA LEU A 29 9.31 3.17 21.24
C LEU A 29 8.82 2.83 22.65
N PRO A 30 7.66 3.37 23.08
CA PRO A 30 7.13 3.09 24.40
C PRO A 30 6.71 1.62 24.53
N ALA A 31 7.04 1.02 25.67
CA ALA A 31 6.56 -0.32 26.01
C ALA A 31 5.02 -0.34 26.05
N GLN A 32 4.44 -1.36 25.43
CA GLN A 32 2.99 -1.51 25.35
C GLN A 32 2.46 -2.53 26.35
N ARG A 33 1.24 -2.26 26.85
CA ARG A 33 0.47 -3.17 27.71
C ARG A 33 -0.89 -3.42 27.07
N TYR A 34 -1.49 -4.57 27.39
CA TYR A 34 -2.85 -4.88 26.97
C TYR A 34 -3.88 -3.89 27.58
N PRO A 35 -4.87 -3.43 26.81
CA PRO A 35 -5.05 -3.65 25.37
C PRO A 35 -4.02 -2.89 24.52
N LEU A 36 -3.57 -3.51 23.41
CA LEU A 36 -2.65 -2.86 22.48
C LEU A 36 -3.37 -1.73 21.74
N PRO A 37 -2.69 -0.62 21.43
CA PRO A 37 -3.29 0.47 20.68
C PRO A 37 -3.58 0.03 19.23
N GLN A 38 -4.69 0.53 18.68
CA GLN A 38 -5.08 0.26 17.28
C GLN A 38 -4.44 1.29 16.34
N LYS A 39 -3.10 1.35 16.35
CA LYS A 39 -2.28 2.25 15.53
C LYS A 39 -0.87 1.68 15.39
N ASP A 40 -0.12 2.15 14.41
CA ASP A 40 1.29 1.83 14.25
C ASP A 40 2.15 2.79 15.09
N LEU A 41 2.87 2.24 16.07
CA LEU A 41 3.67 3.02 17.01
C LEU A 41 4.91 3.65 16.36
N LEU A 42 5.50 2.99 15.38
CA LEU A 42 6.64 3.53 14.65
C LEU A 42 6.20 4.76 13.84
N ILE A 43 5.07 4.65 13.15
CA ILE A 43 4.52 5.75 12.35
C ILE A 43 4.10 6.93 13.24
N GLU A 44 3.48 6.68 14.39
CA GLU A 44 3.14 7.74 15.34
C GLU A 44 4.39 8.48 15.86
N ALA A 45 5.44 7.72 16.18
CA ALA A 45 6.69 8.28 16.73
C ALA A 45 7.63 8.84 15.66
N LEU A 46 7.30 8.66 14.38
CA LEU A 46 8.20 8.97 13.26
C LEU A 46 8.81 10.39 13.33
N PRO A 47 8.04 11.47 13.62
CA PRO A 47 8.62 12.82 13.71
C PRO A 47 9.76 12.94 14.73
N GLN A 48 9.69 12.19 15.84
CA GLN A 48 10.71 12.19 16.88
C GLN A 48 11.87 11.23 16.56
N LEU A 49 11.67 10.26 15.66
CA LEU A 49 12.66 9.24 15.33
C LEU A 49 13.51 9.57 14.11
N LEU A 50 13.12 10.53 13.25
CA LEU A 50 13.87 10.87 12.04
C LEU A 50 15.31 11.32 12.32
N ALA A 51 15.53 12.16 13.34
CA ALA A 51 16.87 12.59 13.73
C ALA A 51 17.70 11.43 14.32
N PRO A 52 17.19 10.65 15.30
CA PRO A 52 17.83 9.41 15.77
C PRO A 52 18.18 8.41 14.66
N MET A 53 17.31 8.25 13.64
CA MET A 53 17.61 7.37 12.50
C MET A 53 18.80 7.89 11.70
N ARG A 54 18.86 9.21 11.40
CA ARG A 54 20.01 9.82 10.71
C ARG A 54 21.31 9.64 11.47
N GLU A 55 21.29 9.83 12.78
CA GLU A 55 22.44 9.63 13.66
C GLU A 55 22.89 8.16 13.64
N ALA A 56 21.96 7.23 13.71
CA ALA A 56 22.23 5.80 13.73
C ALA A 56 22.86 5.28 12.43
N MET A 57 22.59 5.92 11.29
CA MET A 57 23.19 5.53 10.00
C MET A 57 24.71 5.60 9.98
N ALA A 58 25.34 6.52 10.74
CA ALA A 58 26.78 6.75 10.70
C ALA A 58 27.62 5.52 11.12
N GLY A 59 27.07 4.59 11.90
CA GLY A 59 27.73 3.35 12.35
C GLY A 59 26.92 2.09 12.00
N ALA A 60 25.91 2.21 11.16
CA ALA A 60 25.00 1.12 10.85
C ALA A 60 25.66 0.02 10.01
N GLN A 61 25.27 -1.23 10.25
CA GLN A 61 25.50 -2.30 9.30
C GLN A 61 24.70 -2.00 8.02
N CYS A 62 25.37 -2.09 6.87
CA CYS A 62 24.75 -1.83 5.57
C CYS A 62 24.51 -3.13 4.82
N HIS A 63 23.38 -3.21 4.12
CA HIS A 63 23.02 -4.31 3.23
C HIS A 63 22.67 -3.73 1.86
N ALA A 64 23.03 -4.40 0.77
CA ALA A 64 22.52 -4.02 -0.54
C ALA A 64 20.99 -4.19 -0.59
N VAL A 65 20.28 -3.30 -1.28
CA VAL A 65 18.79 -3.34 -1.33
C VAL A 65 18.24 -4.63 -1.95
N ASP A 66 19.01 -5.26 -2.83
CA ASP A 66 18.67 -6.55 -3.47
C ASP A 66 19.01 -7.77 -2.60
N ALA A 67 19.72 -7.59 -1.49
CA ALA A 67 20.12 -8.63 -0.56
C ALA A 67 19.18 -8.76 0.66
N VAL A 68 18.11 -7.97 0.73
CA VAL A 68 17.15 -7.98 1.84
C VAL A 68 15.74 -8.31 1.37
N ALA A 69 14.96 -8.93 2.23
CA ALA A 69 13.54 -9.11 2.02
C ALA A 69 12.78 -7.96 2.70
N PHE A 70 12.11 -7.12 1.92
CA PHE A 70 11.34 -6.00 2.45
C PHE A 70 10.01 -6.46 3.03
N ASP A 71 9.80 -6.20 4.31
CA ASP A 71 8.50 -6.25 4.96
C ASP A 71 7.68 -5.00 4.59
N SER A 72 6.36 -5.01 4.82
CA SER A 72 5.57 -3.79 4.72
C SER A 72 6.15 -2.70 5.63
N PRO A 73 6.36 -1.46 5.15
CA PRO A 73 6.87 -0.37 5.97
C PRO A 73 5.94 0.03 7.13
N VAL A 74 4.66 -0.32 7.03
CA VAL A 74 3.68 -0.24 8.13
C VAL A 74 3.44 -1.65 8.66
N ALA A 75 3.67 -1.86 9.96
CA ALA A 75 3.51 -3.17 10.59
C ALA A 75 2.07 -3.44 11.02
N ASN A 76 1.42 -2.42 11.58
CA ASN A 76 0.14 -2.57 12.29
C ASN A 76 -0.86 -1.49 11.82
N PRO A 77 -1.35 -1.54 10.57
CA PRO A 77 -2.38 -0.61 10.12
C PRO A 77 -3.67 -0.85 10.88
N GLY A 78 -4.27 0.19 11.43
CA GLY A 78 -5.60 0.12 12.01
C GLY A 78 -6.65 -0.11 10.92
N LYS A 79 -6.46 0.55 9.78
CA LYS A 79 -7.29 0.44 8.58
C LYS A 79 -6.43 0.45 7.32
N ILE A 80 -6.85 -0.33 6.32
CA ILE A 80 -6.41 -0.17 4.93
C ILE A 80 -7.66 0.23 4.15
N ILE A 81 -7.64 1.43 3.59
CA ILE A 81 -8.78 2.07 2.93
C ILE A 81 -8.48 2.12 1.44
N GLY A 82 -9.34 1.55 0.61
CA GLY A 82 -9.21 1.58 -0.84
C GLY A 82 -10.20 2.55 -1.49
N ALA A 83 -9.75 3.24 -2.53
CA ALA A 83 -10.53 4.16 -3.34
C ALA A 83 -10.96 3.48 -4.65
N PRO A 84 -12.23 3.05 -4.78
CA PRO A 84 -12.68 2.39 -5.99
C PRO A 84 -12.80 3.41 -7.14
N ILE A 85 -12.37 3.02 -8.34
CA ILE A 85 -12.66 3.74 -9.59
C ILE A 85 -12.22 5.22 -9.51
N ASN A 86 -11.05 5.47 -8.97
CA ASN A 86 -10.54 6.83 -8.76
C ASN A 86 -9.69 7.38 -9.92
N TYR A 87 -9.72 6.71 -11.11
CA TYR A 87 -9.18 7.21 -12.38
C TYR A 87 -10.28 7.17 -13.45
N GLN A 88 -10.40 8.24 -14.24
CA GLN A 88 -11.47 8.33 -15.25
C GLN A 88 -11.39 7.22 -16.30
N ASP A 89 -10.18 6.91 -16.78
CA ASP A 89 -9.98 5.88 -17.79
C ASP A 89 -10.28 4.48 -17.23
N HIS A 90 -9.96 4.23 -15.95
CA HIS A 90 -10.35 2.99 -15.27
C HIS A 90 -11.87 2.90 -15.08
N LEU A 91 -12.58 4.02 -14.91
CA LEU A 91 -14.04 4.03 -14.89
C LEU A 91 -14.61 3.60 -16.24
N ALA A 92 -14.03 4.06 -17.34
CA ALA A 92 -14.44 3.66 -18.69
C ALA A 92 -14.18 2.16 -18.94
N GLU A 93 -12.98 1.67 -18.59
CA GLU A 93 -12.59 0.27 -18.65
C GLU A 93 -13.54 -0.61 -17.82
N SER A 94 -13.82 -0.24 -16.58
CA SER A 94 -14.68 -0.99 -15.66
C SER A 94 -16.13 -1.11 -16.15
N LYS A 95 -16.61 -0.15 -16.93
CA LYS A 95 -17.93 -0.21 -17.59
C LYS A 95 -17.93 -1.13 -18.80
N ALA A 96 -16.81 -1.22 -19.51
CA ALA A 96 -16.68 -1.99 -20.75
C ALA A 96 -16.37 -3.48 -20.49
N ASP A 97 -15.62 -3.80 -19.41
CA ASP A 97 -15.21 -5.17 -19.07
C ASP A 97 -16.24 -5.85 -18.15
N ALA A 98 -17.01 -6.79 -18.73
CA ALA A 98 -17.98 -7.59 -17.99
C ALA A 98 -17.34 -8.40 -16.85
N GLY A 99 -16.06 -8.78 -16.97
CA GLY A 99 -15.30 -9.48 -15.95
C GLY A 99 -14.94 -8.59 -14.75
N ILE A 100 -15.00 -7.27 -14.89
CA ILE A 100 -14.86 -6.29 -13.80
C ILE A 100 -16.25 -5.93 -13.23
N ALA A 101 -17.20 -5.62 -14.12
CA ALA A 101 -18.52 -5.13 -13.75
C ALA A 101 -19.39 -6.18 -13.04
N HIS A 102 -19.31 -7.45 -13.44
CA HIS A 102 -20.17 -8.53 -12.93
C HIS A 102 -21.66 -8.16 -12.83
N GLY A 103 -22.17 -7.46 -13.87
CA GLY A 103 -23.57 -7.02 -13.93
C GLY A 103 -23.91 -5.82 -13.03
N ARG A 104 -22.97 -5.21 -12.34
CA ARG A 104 -23.18 -4.01 -11.52
C ARG A 104 -23.15 -2.75 -12.37
N LYS A 105 -23.98 -1.78 -12.00
CA LYS A 105 -23.88 -0.44 -12.56
C LYS A 105 -22.66 0.27 -11.95
N ILE A 106 -21.62 0.46 -12.75
CA ILE A 106 -20.41 1.17 -12.36
C ILE A 106 -20.69 2.68 -12.43
N THR A 107 -20.55 3.36 -11.29
CA THR A 107 -20.76 4.81 -11.15
C THR A 107 -19.50 5.49 -10.62
N SER A 108 -19.60 6.60 -9.92
CA SER A 108 -18.46 7.36 -9.43
C SER A 108 -17.99 6.88 -8.07
N ILE A 109 -16.75 7.24 -7.68
CA ILE A 109 -16.23 7.05 -6.33
C ILE A 109 -17.15 7.71 -5.27
N GLY A 110 -17.78 8.85 -5.59
CA GLY A 110 -18.70 9.53 -4.68
C GLY A 110 -19.97 8.74 -4.37
N ASP A 111 -20.43 7.92 -5.32
CA ASP A 111 -21.61 7.05 -5.13
C ASP A 111 -21.28 5.76 -4.37
N TRP A 112 -20.08 5.22 -4.61
CA TRP A 112 -19.65 3.94 -4.04
C TRP A 112 -19.01 4.08 -2.65
N GLY A 113 -18.45 5.25 -2.36
CA GLY A 113 -17.64 5.48 -1.17
C GLY A 113 -16.30 4.76 -1.23
N LEU A 114 -15.65 4.68 -0.07
CA LEU A 114 -14.40 3.95 0.11
C LEU A 114 -14.70 2.55 0.67
N PHE A 115 -13.80 1.60 0.46
CA PHE A 115 -13.91 0.26 1.05
C PHE A 115 -12.74 0.01 1.99
N LEU A 116 -12.91 -0.95 2.91
CA LEU A 116 -11.86 -1.39 3.82
C LEU A 116 -11.29 -2.74 3.35
N LYS A 117 -9.98 -2.91 3.51
CA LYS A 117 -9.30 -4.19 3.43
C LYS A 117 -8.92 -4.63 4.84
N ALA A 118 -8.92 -5.94 5.09
CA ALA A 118 -8.44 -6.48 6.35
C ALA A 118 -6.94 -6.19 6.54
N GLY A 119 -6.52 -5.79 7.73
CA GLY A 119 -5.10 -5.59 8.05
C GLY A 119 -4.27 -6.87 7.83
N SER A 120 -4.87 -8.05 8.02
CA SER A 120 -4.26 -9.35 7.74
C SER A 120 -3.95 -9.62 6.26
N SER A 121 -4.50 -8.83 5.34
CA SER A 121 -4.17 -8.93 3.91
C SER A 121 -2.85 -8.27 3.54
N LEU A 122 -2.25 -7.46 4.45
CA LEU A 122 -1.06 -6.68 4.18
C LEU A 122 0.21 -7.51 4.25
N ILE A 123 1.01 -7.40 3.20
CA ILE A 123 2.36 -7.95 3.10
C ILE A 123 3.33 -6.88 2.58
N GLY A 124 4.63 -7.13 2.77
CA GLY A 124 5.70 -6.42 2.07
C GLY A 124 6.03 -7.07 0.73
N CYS A 125 6.77 -6.35 -0.11
CA CYS A 125 7.17 -6.87 -1.42
C CYS A 125 8.25 -7.98 -1.37
N GLY A 126 8.83 -8.27 -0.20
CA GLY A 126 9.72 -9.42 0.01
C GLY A 126 8.98 -10.76 0.23
N GLN A 127 7.65 -10.75 0.18
CA GLN A 127 6.79 -11.92 0.31
C GLN A 127 6.10 -12.23 -1.03
N ASP A 128 5.51 -13.42 -1.17
CA ASP A 128 4.78 -13.78 -2.39
C ASP A 128 3.28 -13.42 -2.26
N ILE A 129 2.64 -12.99 -3.36
CA ILE A 129 1.19 -12.91 -3.47
C ILE A 129 0.66 -14.33 -3.67
N VAL A 130 -0.16 -14.82 -2.75
CA VAL A 130 -0.69 -16.19 -2.79
C VAL A 130 -2.13 -16.18 -3.30
N LEU A 131 -2.37 -16.78 -4.45
CA LEU A 131 -3.71 -16.88 -5.04
C LEU A 131 -4.51 -18.01 -4.39
N ARG A 132 -5.51 -17.66 -3.56
CA ARG A 132 -6.38 -18.67 -2.93
C ARG A 132 -7.43 -19.25 -3.88
N PHE A 133 -7.79 -18.54 -4.93
CA PHE A 133 -8.81 -18.93 -5.90
C PHE A 133 -8.22 -18.89 -7.30
N GLU A 134 -7.43 -19.92 -7.65
CA GLU A 134 -6.74 -20.03 -8.94
C GLU A 134 -7.72 -20.23 -10.12
N ASP A 135 -8.92 -20.73 -9.83
CA ASP A 135 -10.02 -20.93 -10.78
C ASP A 135 -10.81 -19.63 -11.06
N ARG A 136 -10.48 -18.54 -10.37
CA ARG A 136 -11.10 -17.22 -10.55
C ARG A 136 -10.09 -16.22 -11.12
N ARG A 137 -10.59 -15.20 -11.79
CA ARG A 137 -9.78 -14.09 -12.25
C ARG A 137 -9.26 -13.29 -11.04
N ASN A 138 -7.93 -13.17 -10.94
CA ASN A 138 -7.23 -12.39 -9.91
C ASN A 138 -6.47 -11.28 -10.61
N ASP A 139 -6.87 -10.03 -10.42
CA ASP A 139 -6.28 -8.88 -11.08
C ASP A 139 -5.27 -8.16 -10.19
N HIS A 140 -4.21 -7.65 -10.84
CA HIS A 140 -3.28 -6.68 -10.27
C HIS A 140 -3.84 -5.27 -10.39
N GLU A 141 -3.54 -4.41 -9.43
CA GLU A 141 -3.91 -2.99 -9.41
C GLU A 141 -2.79 -2.19 -8.73
N ILE A 142 -1.96 -1.45 -9.51
CA ILE A 142 -0.94 -0.55 -8.95
C ILE A 142 -1.57 0.73 -8.43
N GLU A 143 -1.14 1.18 -7.25
CA GLU A 143 -1.64 2.37 -6.59
C GLU A 143 -0.53 3.15 -5.88
N LEU A 144 -0.75 4.42 -5.60
CA LEU A 144 -0.01 5.13 -4.59
C LEU A 144 -0.63 4.81 -3.21
N GLY A 145 0.16 4.34 -2.27
CA GLY A 145 -0.23 4.19 -0.87
C GLY A 145 0.13 5.45 -0.09
N VAL A 146 -0.84 6.01 0.62
CA VAL A 146 -0.66 7.17 1.52
C VAL A 146 -0.78 6.69 2.96
N VAL A 147 0.25 6.93 3.77
CA VAL A 147 0.29 6.51 5.17
C VAL A 147 -0.03 7.70 6.07
N ILE A 148 -1.04 7.55 6.93
CA ILE A 148 -1.45 8.56 7.90
C ILE A 148 -0.45 8.58 9.07
N GLY A 149 0.01 9.76 9.45
CA GLY A 149 1.02 9.98 10.49
C GLY A 149 0.48 10.50 11.82
N SER A 150 -0.68 11.12 11.79
CA SER A 150 -1.30 11.67 13.01
C SER A 150 -2.80 11.47 13.01
N VAL A 151 -3.40 11.41 14.19
CA VAL A 151 -4.85 11.26 14.34
C VAL A 151 -5.56 12.40 13.62
N CYS A 152 -6.53 12.08 12.77
CA CYS A 152 -7.40 13.06 12.14
C CYS A 152 -8.83 12.54 11.98
N SER A 153 -9.79 13.44 12.20
CA SER A 153 -11.24 13.19 12.09
C SER A 153 -11.91 14.46 11.61
N GLN A 154 -12.75 14.34 10.59
CA GLN A 154 -13.46 15.47 9.97
C GLN A 154 -12.49 16.60 9.54
N VAL A 155 -11.32 16.23 9.03
CA VAL A 155 -10.31 17.19 8.58
C VAL A 155 -10.74 17.81 7.25
N SER A 156 -10.53 19.12 7.10
CA SER A 156 -10.77 19.78 5.81
C SER A 156 -9.67 19.45 4.81
N ARG A 157 -10.00 19.52 3.53
CA ARG A 157 -9.05 19.29 2.42
C ARG A 157 -7.77 20.13 2.56
N GLU A 158 -7.89 21.37 3.02
CA GLU A 158 -6.77 22.29 3.22
C GLU A 158 -5.76 21.78 4.25
N HIS A 159 -6.22 21.10 5.31
CA HIS A 159 -5.37 20.60 6.39
C HIS A 159 -4.98 19.13 6.21
N ALA A 160 -5.59 18.42 5.26
CA ALA A 160 -5.47 16.98 5.10
C ALA A 160 -4.02 16.50 4.93
N MET A 161 -3.23 17.19 4.11
CA MET A 161 -1.84 16.80 3.81
C MET A 161 -0.90 16.88 5.03
N GLY A 162 -1.23 17.71 6.02
CA GLY A 162 -0.48 17.80 7.29
C GLY A 162 -0.53 16.53 8.15
N HIS A 163 -1.44 15.59 7.82
CA HIS A 163 -1.58 14.32 8.53
C HIS A 163 -0.84 13.15 7.86
N VAL A 164 -0.12 13.39 6.75
CA VAL A 164 0.59 12.33 6.00
C VAL A 164 1.97 12.07 6.61
N ALA A 165 2.26 10.82 6.95
CA ALA A 165 3.60 10.35 7.34
C ALA A 165 4.50 10.09 6.14
N GLY A 166 3.94 9.68 5.02
CA GLY A 166 4.68 9.39 3.80
C GLY A 166 3.91 8.56 2.80
N TYR A 167 4.63 8.15 1.77
CA TYR A 167 4.11 7.45 0.59
C TYR A 167 4.86 6.13 0.36
N ALA A 168 4.16 5.14 -0.18
CA ALA A 168 4.74 3.87 -0.63
C ALA A 168 4.05 3.41 -1.92
N ALA A 169 4.70 2.60 -2.73
CA ALA A 169 4.01 1.92 -3.82
C ALA A 169 3.14 0.79 -3.24
N ALA A 170 1.95 0.58 -3.81
CA ALA A 170 0.99 -0.39 -3.31
C ALA A 170 0.40 -1.24 -4.43
N LEU A 171 0.00 -2.49 -4.10
CA LEU A 171 -0.85 -3.30 -4.95
C LEU A 171 -2.15 -3.62 -4.22
N ASP A 172 -3.29 -3.31 -4.84
CA ASP A 172 -4.62 -3.67 -4.39
C ASP A 172 -5.12 -4.91 -5.16
N MET A 173 -4.56 -6.08 -4.85
CA MET A 173 -4.95 -7.34 -5.51
C MET A 173 -6.43 -7.63 -5.33
N THR A 174 -7.05 -8.13 -6.38
CA THR A 174 -8.50 -8.28 -6.46
C THR A 174 -8.91 -9.62 -7.08
N VAL A 175 -9.57 -10.48 -6.33
CA VAL A 175 -10.30 -11.58 -6.97
C VAL A 175 -11.62 -11.04 -7.53
N ARG A 176 -11.89 -11.25 -8.83
CA ARG A 176 -13.13 -10.77 -9.46
C ARG A 176 -14.30 -11.67 -9.10
N GLY A 177 -15.48 -11.05 -8.91
CA GLY A 177 -16.70 -11.75 -8.52
C GLY A 177 -17.83 -10.82 -8.12
N THR A 178 -18.91 -11.43 -7.67
CA THR A 178 -20.14 -10.75 -7.28
C THR A 178 -20.14 -10.24 -5.84
N GLU A 179 -19.16 -10.67 -5.02
CA GLU A 179 -19.02 -10.25 -3.63
C GLU A 179 -18.65 -8.76 -3.52
N PHE A 180 -18.92 -8.13 -2.38
CA PHE A 180 -18.48 -6.75 -2.12
C PHE A 180 -16.96 -6.62 -2.08
N GLN A 181 -16.44 -5.42 -2.42
CA GLN A 181 -15.01 -5.15 -2.51
C GLN A 181 -14.25 -5.56 -1.26
N SER A 182 -14.71 -5.16 -0.08
CA SER A 182 -14.04 -5.48 1.19
C SER A 182 -13.78 -6.98 1.36
N PHE A 183 -14.70 -7.84 0.91
CA PHE A 183 -14.52 -9.28 1.03
C PHE A 183 -13.50 -9.84 0.03
N ARG A 184 -13.67 -9.54 -1.28
CA ARG A 184 -12.84 -10.08 -2.36
C ARG A 184 -11.45 -9.42 -2.50
N LYS A 185 -11.21 -8.32 -1.80
CA LYS A 185 -9.92 -7.60 -1.74
C LYS A 185 -9.18 -7.79 -0.40
N SER A 186 -9.79 -8.47 0.59
CA SER A 186 -9.21 -8.71 1.93
C SER A 186 -8.63 -10.13 2.11
N ILE A 187 -8.40 -10.85 1.02
CA ILE A 187 -7.72 -12.15 1.05
C ILE A 187 -6.28 -11.93 1.54
N ASP A 188 -5.76 -12.85 2.35
CA ASP A 188 -4.37 -12.78 2.82
C ASP A 188 -3.44 -12.59 1.62
N THR A 189 -2.44 -11.69 1.77
CA THR A 189 -1.48 -11.28 0.74
C THR A 189 -2.00 -10.36 -0.38
N TYR A 190 -3.28 -9.96 -0.34
CA TYR A 190 -3.88 -9.14 -1.42
C TYR A 190 -3.71 -7.61 -1.21
N ALA A 191 -3.02 -7.18 -0.18
CA ALA A 191 -2.54 -5.81 -0.03
C ALA A 191 -1.01 -5.84 0.07
N VAL A 192 -0.32 -5.25 -0.90
CA VAL A 192 1.15 -5.10 -0.87
C VAL A 192 1.48 -3.64 -0.63
N LEU A 193 2.44 -3.38 0.25
CA LEU A 193 2.95 -2.03 0.48
C LEU A 193 4.48 -2.10 0.56
N GLY A 194 5.17 -1.30 -0.24
CA GLY A 194 6.63 -1.31 -0.22
C GLY A 194 7.28 -0.51 -1.36
N PRO A 195 8.60 -0.67 -1.54
CA PRO A 195 9.52 -1.39 -0.65
C PRO A 195 9.81 -0.64 0.66
N TRP A 196 9.55 0.66 0.71
CA TRP A 196 9.78 1.56 1.84
C TRP A 196 8.71 2.67 1.90
N LEU A 197 8.68 3.37 3.01
CA LEU A 197 7.95 4.62 3.19
C LEU A 197 8.88 5.80 2.84
N VAL A 198 8.43 6.70 1.98
CA VAL A 198 9.13 7.94 1.65
C VAL A 198 8.47 9.09 2.38
N THR A 199 9.23 9.83 3.20
CA THR A 199 8.69 10.97 3.95
C THR A 199 8.28 12.12 3.01
N PRO A 200 7.28 12.96 3.39
CA PRO A 200 6.72 13.97 2.49
C PRO A 200 7.73 15.00 1.97
N ASP A 201 8.79 15.29 2.72
CA ASP A 201 9.86 16.22 2.34
C ASP A 201 10.69 15.77 1.12
N GLU A 202 10.63 14.49 0.74
CA GLU A 202 11.30 13.93 -0.43
C GLU A 202 10.42 13.96 -1.70
N ILE A 203 9.14 14.28 -1.58
CA ILE A 203 8.17 14.26 -2.68
C ILE A 203 7.67 15.67 -2.96
N ALA A 204 8.01 16.22 -4.11
CA ALA A 204 7.67 17.60 -4.47
C ALA A 204 6.15 17.81 -4.61
N ASP A 205 5.46 16.91 -5.32
CA ASP A 205 3.99 16.92 -5.45
C ASP A 205 3.48 15.49 -5.62
N PRO A 206 2.84 14.91 -4.60
CA PRO A 206 2.34 13.54 -4.68
C PRO A 206 1.15 13.36 -5.64
N ASN A 207 0.56 14.46 -6.14
CA ASN A 207 -0.47 14.43 -7.17
C ASN A 207 0.10 14.54 -8.60
N GLN A 208 1.43 14.37 -8.78
CA GLN A 208 2.11 14.48 -10.08
C GLN A 208 3.14 13.35 -10.31
N LEU A 209 2.91 12.18 -9.74
CA LEU A 209 3.83 11.04 -9.83
C LEU A 209 3.42 10.08 -10.93
N ASP A 210 4.37 9.68 -11.77
CA ASP A 210 4.16 8.56 -12.69
C ASP A 210 4.12 7.24 -11.91
N LEU A 211 3.21 6.35 -12.31
CA LEU A 211 3.12 4.99 -11.77
C LEU A 211 2.95 3.99 -12.90
N TRP A 212 3.51 2.81 -12.70
CA TRP A 212 3.52 1.77 -13.73
C TRP A 212 3.53 0.37 -13.13
N LEU A 213 3.04 -0.60 -13.91
CA LEU A 213 3.10 -2.02 -13.59
C LEU A 213 3.34 -2.84 -14.84
N ARG A 214 4.17 -3.89 -14.71
CA ARG A 214 4.42 -4.91 -15.71
C ARG A 214 4.15 -6.29 -15.13
N VAL A 215 3.76 -7.22 -15.97
CA VAL A 215 3.66 -8.64 -15.63
C VAL A 215 4.57 -9.40 -16.59
N ASN A 216 5.55 -10.12 -16.05
CA ASN A 216 6.57 -10.86 -16.82
C ASN A 216 7.29 -9.97 -17.86
N GLY A 217 7.60 -8.72 -17.47
CA GLY A 217 8.22 -7.72 -18.33
C GLY A 217 7.26 -6.98 -19.28
N GLU A 218 6.03 -7.48 -19.48
CA GLU A 218 5.04 -6.88 -20.37
C GLU A 218 4.30 -5.71 -19.67
N PRO A 219 4.29 -4.51 -20.24
CA PRO A 219 3.55 -3.37 -19.69
C PRO A 219 2.05 -3.65 -19.57
N ARG A 220 1.46 -3.35 -18.43
CA ARG A 220 0.03 -3.49 -18.14
C ARG A 220 -0.63 -2.17 -17.77
N GLN A 221 -0.07 -1.47 -16.81
CA GLN A 221 -0.59 -0.19 -16.32
C GLN A 221 0.49 0.88 -16.43
N GLN A 222 0.11 2.06 -16.89
CA GLN A 222 0.96 3.26 -16.90
C GLN A 222 0.07 4.49 -16.82
N SER A 223 0.30 5.36 -15.85
CA SER A 223 -0.46 6.58 -15.65
C SER A 223 0.31 7.57 -14.78
N ASN A 224 -0.39 8.62 -14.31
CA ASN A 224 0.15 9.62 -13.39
C ASN A 224 -0.94 9.98 -12.37
N THR A 225 -0.57 10.23 -11.12
CA THR A 225 -1.49 10.59 -10.03
C THR A 225 -2.28 11.88 -10.28
N ARG A 226 -1.87 12.72 -11.23
CA ARG A 226 -2.66 13.89 -11.70
C ARG A 226 -4.02 13.52 -12.28
N HIS A 227 -4.22 12.26 -12.67
CA HIS A 227 -5.47 11.76 -13.24
C HIS A 227 -6.42 11.17 -12.19
N LEU A 228 -6.08 11.27 -10.90
CA LEU A 228 -6.97 10.92 -9.81
C LEU A 228 -8.24 11.80 -9.83
N VAL A 229 -9.41 11.18 -9.72
CA VAL A 229 -10.70 11.87 -9.62
C VAL A 229 -10.82 12.60 -8.28
N TYR A 230 -10.51 11.88 -7.19
CA TYR A 230 -10.27 12.45 -5.86
C TYR A 230 -8.77 12.45 -5.61
N ASP A 231 -8.17 13.64 -5.54
CA ASP A 231 -6.77 13.77 -5.18
C ASP A 231 -6.54 13.34 -3.71
N ILE A 232 -5.27 13.28 -3.30
CA ILE A 232 -4.90 12.76 -1.98
C ILE A 232 -5.57 13.55 -0.85
N ALA A 233 -5.56 14.89 -0.93
CA ALA A 233 -6.18 15.73 0.11
C ALA A 233 -7.69 15.47 0.20
N ARG A 234 -8.38 15.31 -0.93
CA ARG A 234 -9.81 14.98 -0.98
C ARG A 234 -10.10 13.58 -0.45
N LEU A 235 -9.23 12.59 -0.73
CA LEU A 235 -9.37 11.24 -0.18
C LEU A 235 -9.26 11.23 1.35
N ILE A 236 -8.29 11.98 1.92
CA ILE A 236 -8.13 12.09 3.38
C ILE A 236 -9.32 12.82 4.00
N GLU A 237 -9.77 13.93 3.43
CA GLU A 237 -10.97 14.63 3.85
C GLU A 237 -12.19 13.70 3.87
N TYR A 238 -12.39 12.97 2.76
CA TYR A 238 -13.52 12.06 2.62
C TYR A 238 -13.44 10.87 3.59
N ALA A 239 -12.29 10.21 3.71
CA ALA A 239 -12.09 9.13 4.65
C ALA A 239 -12.27 9.60 6.10
N SER A 240 -11.71 10.75 6.47
CA SER A 240 -11.81 11.28 7.83
C SER A 240 -13.20 11.78 8.21
N SER A 241 -14.08 12.00 7.24
CA SER A 241 -15.49 12.32 7.52
C SER A 241 -16.30 11.12 8.00
N PHE A 242 -15.86 9.88 7.67
CA PHE A 242 -16.49 8.63 8.10
C PHE A 242 -15.74 7.95 9.24
N TYR A 243 -14.41 8.09 9.29
CA TYR A 243 -13.54 7.39 10.24
C TYR A 243 -12.65 8.38 10.98
N THR A 244 -12.34 8.10 12.24
CA THR A 244 -11.12 8.66 12.83
C THR A 244 -9.94 7.88 12.27
N LEU A 245 -9.09 8.55 11.50
CA LEU A 245 -7.86 7.97 10.98
C LEU A 245 -6.78 7.99 12.07
N GLN A 246 -5.99 6.92 12.12
CA GLN A 246 -4.95 6.71 13.12
C GLN A 246 -3.58 6.65 12.45
N PRO A 247 -2.48 6.93 13.16
CA PRO A 247 -1.13 6.70 12.67
C PRO A 247 -0.96 5.25 12.17
N GLY A 248 -0.46 5.10 10.94
CA GLY A 248 -0.31 3.81 10.28
C GLY A 248 -1.52 3.36 9.47
N ASP A 249 -2.66 4.06 9.50
CA ASP A 249 -3.73 3.80 8.53
C ASP A 249 -3.20 4.08 7.11
N VAL A 250 -3.56 3.22 6.17
CA VAL A 250 -3.12 3.29 4.77
C VAL A 250 -4.31 3.62 3.89
N ILE A 251 -4.18 4.64 3.04
CA ILE A 251 -5.11 4.93 1.95
C ILE A 251 -4.46 4.49 0.64
N MET A 252 -5.04 3.49 -0.02
CA MET A 252 -4.74 3.11 -1.39
C MET A 252 -5.59 3.99 -2.31
N THR A 253 -4.91 4.80 -3.15
CA THR A 253 -5.54 5.96 -3.82
C THR A 253 -6.35 5.62 -5.06
N GLY A 254 -6.43 4.36 -5.43
CA GLY A 254 -7.07 3.88 -6.65
C GLY A 254 -6.06 3.59 -7.76
N THR A 255 -6.46 2.71 -8.65
CA THR A 255 -5.64 2.19 -9.75
C THR A 255 -6.04 2.80 -11.09
N PRO A 256 -5.10 3.04 -12.03
CA PRO A 256 -5.41 3.43 -13.40
C PRO A 256 -5.92 2.23 -14.23
N GLN A 257 -6.31 2.50 -15.47
CA GLN A 257 -6.66 1.48 -16.48
C GLN A 257 -5.51 0.50 -16.73
N GLY A 258 -5.83 -0.64 -17.34
CA GLY A 258 -4.90 -1.72 -17.68
C GLY A 258 -4.83 -2.80 -16.59
N VAL A 259 -5.83 -2.86 -15.69
CA VAL A 259 -5.96 -3.96 -14.74
C VAL A 259 -6.13 -5.28 -15.48
N GLY A 260 -5.56 -6.36 -14.96
CA GLY A 260 -5.60 -7.64 -15.65
C GLY A 260 -5.22 -8.81 -14.79
N PRO A 261 -5.51 -10.03 -15.26
CA PRO A 261 -5.29 -11.23 -14.49
C PRO A 261 -3.80 -11.58 -14.36
N VAL A 262 -3.50 -12.20 -13.22
CA VAL A 262 -2.25 -12.90 -12.95
C VAL A 262 -2.53 -14.34 -12.55
N VAL A 263 -1.54 -15.20 -12.79
CA VAL A 263 -1.59 -16.63 -12.47
C VAL A 263 -0.35 -17.05 -11.66
N PRO A 264 -0.37 -18.18 -10.97
CA PRO A 264 0.81 -18.67 -10.27
C PRO A 264 2.02 -18.82 -11.20
N GLY A 265 3.17 -18.32 -10.75
CA GLY A 265 4.41 -18.25 -11.51
C GLY A 265 4.70 -16.88 -12.14
N ASP A 266 3.70 -16.00 -12.22
CA ASP A 266 3.90 -14.65 -12.72
C ASP A 266 4.78 -13.81 -11.80
N ARG A 267 5.45 -12.81 -12.38
CA ARG A 267 6.20 -11.77 -11.69
C ARG A 267 5.58 -10.42 -12.01
N ILE A 268 5.27 -9.67 -10.98
CA ILE A 268 4.79 -8.30 -11.07
C ILE A 268 5.95 -7.36 -10.75
N GLU A 269 6.30 -6.49 -11.67
CA GLU A 269 7.16 -5.34 -11.45
C GLU A 269 6.26 -4.11 -11.32
N ALA A 270 6.41 -3.35 -10.26
CA ALA A 270 5.57 -2.19 -10.00
C ALA A 270 6.39 -1.03 -9.45
N GLY A 271 6.04 0.19 -9.81
CA GLY A 271 6.77 1.37 -9.35
C GLY A 271 5.93 2.64 -9.37
N VAL A 272 6.30 3.56 -8.48
CA VAL A 272 5.80 4.94 -8.42
C VAL A 272 7.01 5.86 -8.38
N GLN A 273 7.03 6.85 -9.26
CA GLN A 273 8.10 7.84 -9.41
C GLN A 273 8.46 8.46 -8.04
N ASP A 274 9.74 8.63 -7.77
CA ASP A 274 10.33 9.20 -6.55
C ASP A 274 9.99 8.43 -5.24
N VAL A 275 9.00 7.53 -5.27
CA VAL A 275 8.58 6.71 -4.13
C VAL A 275 9.40 5.42 -4.10
N GLY A 276 9.32 4.60 -5.15
CA GLY A 276 10.07 3.35 -5.22
C GLY A 276 9.48 2.36 -6.21
N GLN A 277 10.22 1.27 -6.42
CA GLN A 277 9.81 0.17 -7.27
C GLN A 277 10.20 -1.16 -6.64
N PHE A 278 9.50 -2.22 -6.99
CA PHE A 278 9.76 -3.58 -6.52
C PHE A 278 9.32 -4.63 -7.54
N GLU A 279 9.85 -5.83 -7.38
CA GLU A 279 9.36 -7.06 -8.01
C GLU A 279 8.72 -7.94 -6.93
N ILE A 280 7.60 -8.62 -7.25
CA ILE A 280 6.93 -9.56 -6.38
C ILE A 280 6.41 -10.74 -7.18
N ARG A 281 6.51 -11.95 -6.62
CA ARG A 281 6.05 -13.17 -7.27
C ARG A 281 4.61 -13.48 -6.91
N VAL A 282 3.92 -14.13 -7.86
CA VAL A 282 2.60 -14.72 -7.66
C VAL A 282 2.75 -16.21 -7.42
N ALA A 283 2.32 -16.68 -6.27
CA ALA A 283 2.42 -18.06 -5.85
C ALA A 283 1.05 -18.77 -5.89
N PRO A 284 1.02 -20.10 -6.07
CA PRO A 284 -0.20 -20.88 -5.95
C PRO A 284 -0.70 -20.91 -4.50
N ALA A 285 -1.95 -21.32 -4.31
CA ALA A 285 -2.49 -21.60 -2.99
C ALA A 285 -1.62 -22.62 -2.24
N TYR A 286 -1.43 -22.42 -0.94
CA TYR A 286 -0.64 -23.38 -0.15
C TYR A 286 -1.23 -24.78 -0.26
N ALA A 287 -0.41 -25.75 -0.67
CA ALA A 287 -0.79 -27.15 -0.84
C ALA A 287 -1.24 -27.88 0.44
N GLY A 288 -1.49 -27.18 1.54
CA GLY A 288 -1.92 -27.69 2.84
C GLY A 288 -3.19 -27.05 3.42
N ALA A 289 -3.76 -26.05 2.76
CA ALA A 289 -4.88 -25.29 3.30
C ALA A 289 -6.27 -25.94 3.08
N ARG A 290 -6.35 -27.14 2.54
CA ARG A 290 -7.62 -27.88 2.29
C ARG A 290 -7.96 -28.91 3.38
N THR A 291 -7.62 -28.67 4.62
CA THR A 291 -8.14 -29.47 5.74
C THR A 291 -8.66 -28.55 6.83
N ALA A 292 -9.76 -27.90 6.57
CA ALA A 292 -10.70 -27.55 7.63
C ALA A 292 -12.00 -28.30 7.32
N PRO A 293 -12.65 -28.87 8.34
CA PRO A 293 -13.80 -29.74 8.21
C PRO A 293 -15.03 -29.05 7.63
#